data_6ec33462098beba862e4f33ad189fcec
#
_entry.id   6ec33462098beba862e4f33ad189fcec
#
_cell.length_a   1.000
_cell.length_b   1.000
_cell.length_c   1.000
_cell.angle_alpha   90.00
_cell.angle_beta   90.00
_cell.angle_gamma   90.00
#
_symmetry.space_group_name_H-M   'P 1'
#
loop_
_entity.id
_entity.type
_entity.pdbx_description
1 polymer ?
#
loop_
_entity_poly.entity_id
_entity_poly.type
_entity_poly.pdbx_seq_one_letter_code
_entity_poly.pdbx_strand_id
1 'polypeptide(L)'
;FDRKNLLKNISVLYKLAKSQWKARKIIKEFRPHAAVGVGGYASGPTLKVAGMMGIPTLLQEQNSYAGVTNKLLAKKACKICVAYDGMERFFEKDKIILTGNPVRQGLLNHTISREEAIRSFGLNPEKKVVLILGGSLGARTINHCMMEGLEKIRTSGVQFIWQTGKIYIDEVRAAVAKAGELPMLHVTDFISDMASAYSAADLVISRAGAGSISEFCLLQKPVILVPSPNVAEDHQTKNALALVNKNAALYIKDAAA
;
A
#
# COMPACT_ATOMS: atom_id res chain seq x y z
N PHE A 1 -15.35 15.53 8.24
CA PHE A 1 -15.66 16.86 8.80
C PHE A 1 -15.39 17.91 7.73
N ASP A 2 -16.44 18.66 7.37
CA ASP A 2 -16.32 19.80 6.46
C ASP A 2 -16.07 21.06 7.30
N ARG A 3 -14.88 21.67 7.16
CA ARG A 3 -14.52 22.88 7.91
C ARG A 3 -15.27 24.13 7.47
N LYS A 4 -15.89 24.10 6.26
CA LYS A 4 -16.60 25.24 5.66
C LYS A 4 -18.12 25.16 5.88
N ASN A 5 -18.68 24.00 6.26
CA ASN A 5 -20.10 23.81 6.41
C ASN A 5 -20.46 23.01 7.67
N LEU A 6 -20.64 23.74 8.77
CA LEU A 6 -20.95 23.16 10.10
C LEU A 6 -22.24 22.35 10.12
N LEU A 7 -23.25 22.70 9.32
CA LEU A 7 -24.53 21.98 9.25
C LEU A 7 -24.37 20.56 8.69
N LYS A 8 -23.44 20.35 7.75
CA LYS A 8 -23.09 19.00 7.27
C LYS A 8 -22.49 18.12 8.35
N ASN A 9 -21.83 18.72 9.34
CA ASN A 9 -21.22 17.98 10.45
C ASN A 9 -22.25 17.39 11.43
N ILE A 10 -23.47 17.94 11.52
CA ILE A 10 -24.57 17.37 12.34
C ILE A 10 -24.89 15.96 11.83
N SER A 11 -24.99 15.76 10.52
CA SER A 11 -25.24 14.44 9.92
C SER A 11 -24.09 13.45 10.21
N VAL A 12 -22.85 13.94 10.28
CA VAL A 12 -21.68 13.12 10.61
C VAL A 12 -21.72 12.67 12.08
N LEU A 13 -22.10 13.59 13.00
CA LEU A 13 -22.25 13.26 14.41
C LEU A 13 -23.37 12.25 14.64
N TYR A 14 -24.52 12.42 13.97
CA TYR A 14 -25.62 11.45 14.01
C TYR A 14 -25.18 10.07 13.51
N LYS A 15 -24.49 10.02 12.34
CA LYS A 15 -23.96 8.77 11.79
C LYS A 15 -22.93 8.12 12.71
N LEU A 16 -22.09 8.92 13.38
CA LEU A 16 -21.11 8.43 14.35
C LEU A 16 -21.82 7.82 15.58
N ALA A 17 -22.81 8.51 16.15
CA ALA A 17 -23.60 7.99 17.27
C ALA A 17 -24.32 6.68 16.90
N LYS A 18 -24.98 6.65 15.72
CA LYS A 18 -25.65 5.46 15.18
C LYS A 18 -24.67 4.29 15.00
N SER A 19 -23.45 4.57 14.46
CA SER A 19 -22.43 3.55 14.27
C SER A 19 -21.91 2.97 15.59
N GLN A 20 -21.73 3.82 16.62
CA GLN A 20 -21.35 3.36 17.97
C GLN A 20 -22.44 2.51 18.62
N TRP A 21 -23.71 2.92 18.48
CA TRP A 21 -24.83 2.15 19.00
C TRP A 21 -24.90 0.76 18.32
N LYS A 22 -24.76 0.72 16.99
CA LYS A 22 -24.72 -0.53 16.24
C LYS A 22 -23.52 -1.40 16.62
N ALA A 23 -22.34 -0.80 16.76
CA ALA A 23 -21.15 -1.51 17.25
C ALA A 23 -21.37 -2.13 18.64
N ARG A 24 -22.02 -1.37 19.58
CA ARG A 24 -22.35 -1.89 20.90
C ARG A 24 -23.27 -3.11 20.85
N LYS A 25 -24.30 -3.10 19.97
CA LYS A 25 -25.20 -4.25 19.79
C LYS A 25 -24.43 -5.46 19.29
N ILE A 26 -23.64 -5.30 18.22
CA ILE A 26 -22.83 -6.38 17.64
C ILE A 26 -21.84 -6.94 18.67
N ILE A 27 -21.12 -6.09 19.40
CA ILE A 27 -20.14 -6.52 20.40
C ILE A 27 -20.83 -7.31 21.54
N LYS A 28 -22.01 -6.88 21.99
CA LYS A 28 -22.78 -7.61 23.02
C LYS A 28 -23.23 -9.00 22.55
N GLU A 29 -23.62 -9.11 21.29
CA GLU A 29 -24.06 -10.36 20.68
C GLU A 29 -22.88 -11.30 20.41
N PHE A 30 -21.82 -10.78 19.78
CA PHE A 30 -20.62 -11.55 19.40
C PHE A 30 -19.73 -11.92 20.60
N ARG A 31 -19.73 -11.13 21.68
CA ARG A 31 -18.94 -11.30 22.91
C ARG A 31 -17.45 -11.57 22.65
N PRO A 32 -16.72 -10.68 21.95
CA PRO A 32 -15.32 -10.90 21.65
C PRO A 32 -14.46 -10.81 22.92
N HIS A 33 -13.38 -11.61 22.99
CA HIS A 33 -12.40 -11.54 24.08
C HIS A 33 -11.39 -10.40 23.86
N ALA A 34 -11.19 -9.99 22.60
CA ALA A 34 -10.33 -8.86 22.24
C ALA A 34 -10.86 -8.22 20.95
N ALA A 35 -10.47 -6.96 20.70
CA ALA A 35 -10.78 -6.26 19.46
C ALA A 35 -9.51 -5.68 18.83
N VAL A 36 -9.31 -5.92 17.53
CA VAL A 36 -8.16 -5.43 16.77
C VAL A 36 -8.60 -4.36 15.79
N GLY A 37 -7.92 -3.21 15.79
CA GLY A 37 -8.14 -2.12 14.86
C GLY A 37 -6.95 -1.88 13.96
N VAL A 38 -7.20 -1.88 12.67
CA VAL A 38 -6.16 -1.67 11.63
C VAL A 38 -6.23 -0.27 11.00
N GLY A 39 -6.80 0.69 11.74
CA GLY A 39 -6.99 2.05 11.26
C GLY A 39 -8.23 2.24 10.40
N GLY A 40 -8.33 3.43 9.78
CA GLY A 40 -9.47 3.83 8.97
C GLY A 40 -10.70 4.26 9.78
N TYR A 41 -11.70 4.81 9.10
CA TYR A 41 -12.90 5.36 9.75
C TYR A 41 -13.78 4.27 10.40
N ALA A 42 -13.79 3.05 9.85
CA ALA A 42 -14.65 1.97 10.34
C ALA A 42 -14.17 1.40 11.70
N SER A 43 -12.86 1.35 11.93
CA SER A 43 -12.31 0.83 13.19
C SER A 43 -12.59 1.78 14.37
N GLY A 44 -12.67 3.10 14.13
CA GLY A 44 -12.82 4.11 15.19
C GLY A 44 -13.99 3.87 16.12
N PRO A 45 -15.25 3.86 15.63
CA PRO A 45 -16.43 3.62 16.47
C PRO A 45 -16.39 2.26 17.17
N THR A 46 -15.97 1.21 16.47
CA THR A 46 -15.95 -0.16 16.98
C THR A 46 -14.96 -0.31 18.13
N LEU A 47 -13.71 0.11 17.94
CA LEU A 47 -12.68 0.02 18.98
C LEU A 47 -12.98 0.94 20.18
N LYS A 48 -13.54 2.14 19.92
CA LYS A 48 -13.97 3.04 20.99
C LYS A 48 -15.00 2.36 21.90
N VAL A 49 -16.01 1.73 21.30
CA VAL A 49 -17.06 1.03 22.04
C VAL A 49 -16.52 -0.22 22.75
N ALA A 50 -15.66 -1.02 22.09
CA ALA A 50 -15.02 -2.18 22.70
C ALA A 50 -14.24 -1.76 23.97
N GLY A 51 -13.40 -0.73 23.88
CA GLY A 51 -12.67 -0.20 25.04
C GLY A 51 -13.57 0.37 26.14
N MET A 52 -14.73 0.98 25.79
CA MET A 52 -15.72 1.44 26.77
C MET A 52 -16.44 0.27 27.48
N MET A 53 -16.52 -0.89 26.83
CA MET A 53 -17.11 -2.11 27.39
C MET A 53 -16.09 -2.98 28.15
N GLY A 54 -14.84 -2.51 28.35
CA GLY A 54 -13.79 -3.24 29.04
C GLY A 54 -13.12 -4.34 28.22
N ILE A 55 -13.40 -4.42 26.90
CA ILE A 55 -12.77 -5.41 26.03
C ILE A 55 -11.37 -4.93 25.66
N PRO A 56 -10.34 -5.77 25.85
CA PRO A 56 -8.96 -5.43 25.45
C PRO A 56 -8.89 -5.05 23.97
N THR A 57 -8.21 -3.93 23.67
CA THR A 57 -8.05 -3.46 22.29
C THR A 57 -6.60 -3.42 21.88
N LEU A 58 -6.31 -3.84 20.66
CA LEU A 58 -5.02 -3.77 20.01
C LEU A 58 -5.14 -2.92 18.74
N LEU A 59 -4.18 -2.05 18.50
CA LEU A 59 -4.08 -1.26 17.27
C LEU A 59 -2.92 -1.75 16.41
N GLN A 60 -3.12 -1.70 15.10
CA GLN A 60 -2.05 -1.87 14.11
C GLN A 60 -1.91 -0.56 13.32
N GLU A 61 -0.73 0.05 13.41
CA GLU A 61 -0.37 1.21 12.59
C GLU A 61 0.57 0.79 11.46
N GLN A 62 0.09 0.93 10.24
CA GLN A 62 0.75 0.43 9.05
C GLN A 62 1.74 1.43 8.43
N ASN A 63 1.58 2.71 8.73
CA ASN A 63 2.32 3.80 8.12
C ASN A 63 3.40 4.35 9.06
N SER A 64 4.40 5.00 8.49
CA SER A 64 5.45 5.71 9.24
C SER A 64 4.94 6.97 9.95
N TYR A 65 3.71 7.39 9.66
CA TYR A 65 3.00 8.49 10.31
C TYR A 65 1.62 8.02 10.77
N ALA A 66 1.37 8.11 12.08
CA ALA A 66 0.15 7.55 12.66
C ALA A 66 -1.11 8.24 12.16
N GLY A 67 -2.09 7.45 11.74
CA GLY A 67 -3.40 7.91 11.34
C GLY A 67 -4.21 8.50 12.51
N VAL A 68 -5.11 9.45 12.20
CA VAL A 68 -5.93 10.14 13.22
C VAL A 68 -6.70 9.16 14.10
N THR A 69 -7.30 8.14 13.50
CA THR A 69 -8.08 7.12 14.23
C THR A 69 -7.23 6.41 15.27
N ASN A 70 -6.04 5.94 14.89
CA ASN A 70 -5.14 5.25 15.81
C ASN A 70 -4.65 6.18 16.91
N LYS A 71 -4.32 7.44 16.61
CA LYS A 71 -3.96 8.45 17.63
C LYS A 71 -5.08 8.67 18.65
N LEU A 72 -6.33 8.76 18.20
CA LEU A 72 -7.47 8.95 19.10
C LEU A 72 -7.76 7.72 19.99
N LEU A 73 -7.49 6.52 19.51
CA LEU A 73 -7.74 5.26 20.21
C LEU A 73 -6.57 4.83 21.09
N ALA A 74 -5.36 5.31 20.84
CA ALA A 74 -4.11 4.87 21.45
C ALA A 74 -4.13 4.89 22.98
N LYS A 75 -4.72 5.93 23.58
CA LYS A 75 -4.79 6.08 25.06
C LYS A 75 -5.47 4.89 25.74
N LYS A 76 -6.50 4.29 25.09
CA LYS A 76 -7.27 3.17 25.66
C LYS A 76 -6.81 1.81 25.13
N ALA A 77 -5.95 1.78 24.14
CA ALA A 77 -5.41 0.53 23.60
C ALA A 77 -4.47 -0.13 24.62
N CYS A 78 -4.54 -1.47 24.72
CA CYS A 78 -3.63 -2.26 25.54
C CYS A 78 -2.24 -2.32 24.91
N LYS A 79 -2.17 -2.55 23.58
CA LYS A 79 -0.94 -2.57 22.79
C LYS A 79 -1.17 -1.95 21.42
N ILE A 80 -0.07 -1.47 20.83
CA ILE A 80 -0.05 -0.83 19.53
C ILE A 80 1.09 -1.45 18.73
N CYS A 81 0.72 -2.31 17.77
CA CYS A 81 1.66 -2.87 16.82
C CYS A 81 1.98 -1.81 15.76
N VAL A 82 3.24 -1.59 15.48
CA VAL A 82 3.69 -0.58 14.52
C VAL A 82 4.61 -1.19 13.47
N ALA A 83 4.56 -0.65 12.25
CA ALA A 83 5.39 -1.11 11.15
C ALA A 83 6.75 -0.43 11.09
N TYR A 84 6.90 0.73 11.69
CA TYR A 84 8.09 1.57 11.65
C TYR A 84 8.58 1.89 13.07
N ASP A 85 9.87 2.10 13.20
CA ASP A 85 10.51 2.69 14.38
C ASP A 85 10.16 4.18 14.55
N GLY A 86 10.48 4.78 15.70
CA GLY A 86 10.24 6.20 15.96
C GLY A 86 8.77 6.57 16.18
N MET A 87 7.90 5.60 16.48
CA MET A 87 6.47 5.81 16.69
C MET A 87 6.11 6.31 18.08
N GLU A 88 7.05 6.39 19.02
CA GLU A 88 6.91 7.00 20.35
C GLU A 88 6.57 8.49 20.29
N ARG A 89 6.80 9.16 19.17
CA ARG A 89 6.31 10.53 18.91
C ARG A 89 4.79 10.64 18.78
N PHE A 90 4.09 9.51 18.63
CA PHE A 90 2.62 9.45 18.47
C PHE A 90 1.93 8.64 19.56
N PHE A 91 2.63 7.67 20.16
CA PHE A 91 2.07 6.69 21.07
C PHE A 91 2.93 6.52 22.32
N GLU A 92 2.32 6.10 23.42
CA GLU A 92 3.01 5.77 24.67
C GLU A 92 3.97 4.59 24.42
N LYS A 93 5.24 4.78 24.79
CA LYS A 93 6.35 3.85 24.47
C LYS A 93 6.11 2.43 25.01
N ASP A 94 5.55 2.30 26.19
CA ASP A 94 5.24 1.03 26.85
C ASP A 94 4.14 0.22 26.17
N LYS A 95 3.33 0.86 25.32
CA LYS A 95 2.29 0.21 24.52
C LYS A 95 2.77 -0.23 23.15
N ILE A 96 3.89 0.31 22.66
CA ILE A 96 4.39 0.05 21.31
C ILE A 96 5.05 -1.33 21.24
N ILE A 97 4.73 -2.05 20.16
CA ILE A 97 5.43 -3.27 19.74
C ILE A 97 5.79 -3.12 18.26
N LEU A 98 7.06 -3.15 17.93
CA LEU A 98 7.52 -3.11 16.54
C LEU A 98 7.36 -4.52 15.94
N THR A 99 6.29 -4.71 15.16
CA THR A 99 5.93 -6.01 14.55
C THR A 99 6.14 -6.04 13.04
N GLY A 100 6.34 -4.90 12.40
CA GLY A 100 6.14 -4.78 10.96
C GLY A 100 4.65 -4.81 10.57
N ASN A 101 4.39 -4.83 9.26
CA ASN A 101 3.06 -5.04 8.71
C ASN A 101 2.82 -6.54 8.43
N PRO A 102 1.58 -7.03 8.55
CA PRO A 102 1.23 -8.35 8.05
C PRO A 102 1.45 -8.43 6.53
N VAL A 103 2.24 -9.40 6.12
CA VAL A 103 2.54 -9.67 4.71
C VAL A 103 2.01 -11.06 4.36
N ARG A 104 1.62 -11.25 3.10
CA ARG A 104 1.06 -12.52 2.62
C ARG A 104 2.10 -13.64 2.73
N GLN A 105 1.74 -14.74 3.41
CA GLN A 105 2.61 -15.90 3.59
C GLN A 105 3.09 -16.52 2.26
N GLY A 106 2.24 -16.49 1.23
CA GLY A 106 2.58 -17.00 -0.10
C GLY A 106 3.77 -16.32 -0.76
N LEU A 107 4.14 -15.10 -0.33
CA LEU A 107 5.35 -14.43 -0.85
C LEU A 107 6.64 -15.03 -0.30
N LEU A 108 6.62 -15.56 0.93
CA LEU A 108 7.79 -16.17 1.57
C LEU A 108 8.01 -17.61 1.13
N ASN A 109 6.92 -18.33 0.85
CA ASN A 109 6.95 -19.76 0.54
C ASN A 109 7.00 -20.04 -0.97
N HIS A 110 7.24 -19.02 -1.77
CA HIS A 110 7.28 -19.17 -3.22
C HIS A 110 8.61 -19.75 -3.67
N THR A 111 8.55 -20.86 -4.40
CA THR A 111 9.73 -21.66 -4.80
C THR A 111 10.09 -21.55 -6.27
N ILE A 112 9.36 -20.72 -7.05
CA ILE A 112 9.64 -20.54 -8.48
C ILE A 112 11.02 -19.88 -8.68
N SER A 113 11.81 -20.40 -9.59
CA SER A 113 13.08 -19.77 -9.97
C SER A 113 12.84 -18.44 -10.69
N ARG A 114 13.85 -17.57 -10.67
CA ARG A 114 13.78 -16.30 -11.41
C ARG A 114 13.52 -16.51 -12.90
N GLU A 115 14.20 -17.49 -13.49
CA GLU A 115 14.10 -17.83 -14.91
C GLU A 115 12.69 -18.30 -15.29
N GLU A 116 12.10 -19.19 -14.48
CA GLU A 116 10.72 -19.68 -14.70
C GLU A 116 9.72 -18.54 -14.52
N ALA A 117 9.90 -17.70 -13.52
CA ALA A 117 9.07 -16.53 -13.30
C ALA A 117 9.11 -15.56 -14.49
N ILE A 118 10.29 -15.27 -15.05
CA ILE A 118 10.40 -14.41 -16.23
C ILE A 118 9.73 -15.03 -17.45
N ARG A 119 9.93 -16.34 -17.68
CA ARG A 119 9.27 -17.06 -18.80
C ARG A 119 7.75 -17.07 -18.67
N SER A 120 7.18 -17.11 -17.46
CA SER A 120 5.73 -17.06 -17.26
C SER A 120 5.09 -15.74 -17.73
N PHE A 121 5.88 -14.67 -17.84
CA PHE A 121 5.47 -13.39 -18.41
C PHE A 121 5.80 -13.26 -19.92
N GLY A 122 6.29 -14.32 -20.57
CA GLY A 122 6.69 -14.30 -21.98
C GLY A 122 7.98 -13.53 -22.24
N LEU A 123 8.83 -13.34 -21.24
CA LEU A 123 10.05 -12.54 -21.31
C LEU A 123 11.32 -13.43 -21.37
N ASN A 124 12.45 -12.83 -21.76
CA ASN A 124 13.73 -13.51 -21.87
C ASN A 124 14.44 -13.54 -20.48
N PRO A 125 14.74 -14.74 -19.90
CA PRO A 125 15.34 -14.87 -18.58
C PRO A 125 16.77 -14.30 -18.45
N GLU A 126 17.47 -14.11 -19.55
CA GLU A 126 18.84 -13.56 -19.53
C GLU A 126 18.89 -12.03 -19.38
N LYS A 127 17.74 -11.36 -19.54
CA LYS A 127 17.66 -9.90 -19.46
C LYS A 127 17.17 -9.44 -18.09
N LYS A 128 17.52 -8.20 -17.74
CA LYS A 128 16.99 -7.53 -16.54
C LYS A 128 15.52 -7.17 -16.72
N VAL A 129 14.78 -7.25 -15.61
CA VAL A 129 13.33 -7.00 -15.59
C VAL A 129 13.00 -5.89 -14.59
N VAL A 130 12.27 -4.89 -15.06
CA VAL A 130 11.68 -3.85 -14.22
C VAL A 130 10.19 -4.12 -14.07
N LEU A 131 9.72 -4.23 -12.83
CA LEU A 131 8.31 -4.39 -12.49
C LEU A 131 7.69 -3.02 -12.18
N ILE A 132 6.66 -2.65 -12.93
CA ILE A 132 5.92 -1.39 -12.75
C ILE A 132 4.57 -1.69 -12.11
N LEU A 133 4.31 -1.12 -10.91
CA LEU A 133 3.10 -1.35 -10.15
C LEU A 133 2.28 -0.08 -9.97
N GLY A 134 1.15 0.01 -10.64
CA GLY A 134 0.15 1.07 -10.45
C GLY A 134 -0.82 0.82 -9.29
N GLY A 135 -0.84 -0.39 -8.72
CA GLY A 135 -1.88 -0.84 -7.80
C GLY A 135 -3.17 -1.24 -8.52
N SER A 136 -4.16 -1.73 -7.77
CA SER A 136 -5.40 -2.32 -8.35
C SER A 136 -6.24 -1.35 -9.18
N LEU A 137 -6.23 -0.06 -8.85
CA LEU A 137 -6.95 0.99 -9.59
C LEU A 137 -6.05 1.66 -10.65
N GLY A 138 -4.75 1.43 -10.60
CA GLY A 138 -3.78 2.09 -11.44
C GLY A 138 -3.23 3.40 -10.84
N ALA A 139 -2.10 3.84 -11.37
CA ALA A 139 -1.43 5.08 -11.01
C ALA A 139 -1.28 5.95 -12.25
N ARG A 140 -2.13 6.98 -12.38
CA ARG A 140 -2.20 7.81 -13.59
C ARG A 140 -0.83 8.31 -14.02
N THR A 141 -0.09 8.96 -13.16
CA THR A 141 1.21 9.55 -13.48
C THR A 141 2.20 8.48 -13.96
N ILE A 142 2.31 7.35 -13.24
CA ILE A 142 3.19 6.25 -13.64
C ILE A 142 2.79 5.71 -15.03
N ASN A 143 1.49 5.50 -15.27
CA ASN A 143 1.02 5.00 -16.56
C ASN A 143 1.30 5.98 -17.71
N HIS A 144 1.08 7.29 -17.49
CA HIS A 144 1.37 8.31 -18.51
C HIS A 144 2.88 8.39 -18.80
N CYS A 145 3.73 8.41 -17.76
CA CYS A 145 5.18 8.39 -17.91
C CYS A 145 5.65 7.17 -18.73
N MET A 146 5.09 5.98 -18.47
CA MET A 146 5.42 4.79 -19.22
C MET A 146 4.96 4.86 -20.68
N MET A 147 3.77 5.39 -20.95
CA MET A 147 3.27 5.58 -22.34
C MET A 147 4.13 6.57 -23.12
N GLU A 148 4.53 7.68 -22.51
CA GLU A 148 5.43 8.67 -23.13
C GLU A 148 6.85 8.12 -23.33
N GLY A 149 7.27 7.16 -22.49
CA GLY A 149 8.57 6.52 -22.52
C GLY A 149 8.70 5.29 -23.45
N LEU A 150 7.70 4.89 -24.25
CA LEU A 150 7.72 3.64 -25.01
C LEU A 150 8.94 3.49 -25.96
N GLU A 151 9.39 4.57 -26.57
CA GLU A 151 10.61 4.54 -27.39
C GLU A 151 11.88 4.33 -26.57
N LYS A 152 11.95 4.91 -25.38
CA LYS A 152 13.05 4.66 -24.43
C LYS A 152 13.04 3.22 -23.94
N ILE A 153 11.85 2.65 -23.69
CA ILE A 153 11.67 1.24 -23.34
C ILE A 153 12.22 0.35 -24.45
N ARG A 154 11.88 0.62 -25.72
CA ARG A 154 12.34 -0.12 -26.89
C ARG A 154 13.86 -0.22 -26.96
N THR A 155 14.56 0.87 -26.68
CA THR A 155 16.02 1.00 -26.82
C THR A 155 16.79 0.72 -25.54
N SER A 156 16.12 0.49 -24.42
CA SER A 156 16.75 0.36 -23.09
C SER A 156 17.58 -0.92 -22.89
N GLY A 157 17.31 -1.97 -23.68
CA GLY A 157 17.87 -3.30 -23.44
C GLY A 157 17.31 -4.05 -22.23
N VAL A 158 16.36 -3.43 -21.51
CA VAL A 158 15.70 -3.96 -20.32
C VAL A 158 14.28 -4.41 -20.66
N GLN A 159 13.74 -5.34 -19.90
CA GLN A 159 12.37 -5.82 -20.04
C GLN A 159 11.47 -5.27 -18.94
N PHE A 160 10.17 -5.22 -19.21
CA PHE A 160 9.21 -4.63 -18.30
C PHE A 160 7.99 -5.53 -18.11
N ILE A 161 7.57 -5.69 -16.85
CA ILE A 161 6.26 -6.19 -16.47
C ILE A 161 5.49 -4.98 -15.95
N TRP A 162 4.42 -4.58 -16.64
CA TRP A 162 3.69 -3.37 -16.33
C TRP A 162 2.24 -3.65 -15.96
N GLN A 163 1.94 -3.51 -14.67
CA GLN A 163 0.58 -3.54 -14.14
C GLN A 163 -0.03 -2.14 -14.18
N THR A 164 -0.97 -1.94 -15.08
CA THR A 164 -1.60 -0.64 -15.35
C THR A 164 -2.72 -0.29 -14.38
N GLY A 165 -3.38 -1.32 -13.79
CA GLY A 165 -4.67 -1.19 -13.12
C GLY A 165 -5.84 -1.18 -14.13
N LYS A 166 -7.01 -1.61 -13.65
CA LYS A 166 -8.21 -1.82 -14.50
C LYS A 166 -8.68 -0.57 -15.26
N ILE A 167 -8.44 0.62 -14.70
CA ILE A 167 -8.92 1.88 -15.29
C ILE A 167 -8.13 2.25 -16.55
N TYR A 168 -6.84 1.88 -16.61
CA TYR A 168 -5.92 2.38 -17.64
C TYR A 168 -5.54 1.33 -18.70
N ILE A 169 -5.96 0.08 -18.56
CA ILE A 169 -5.50 -1.01 -19.42
C ILE A 169 -5.78 -0.77 -20.91
N ASP A 170 -6.97 -0.27 -21.24
CA ASP A 170 -7.37 -0.07 -22.64
C ASP A 170 -6.60 1.10 -23.28
N GLU A 171 -6.40 2.20 -22.54
CA GLU A 171 -5.59 3.34 -22.97
C GLU A 171 -4.15 2.92 -23.21
N VAL A 172 -3.57 2.16 -22.28
CA VAL A 172 -2.19 1.67 -22.39
C VAL A 172 -2.02 0.71 -23.56
N ARG A 173 -2.94 -0.24 -23.75
CA ARG A 173 -2.91 -1.16 -24.90
C ARG A 173 -2.98 -0.43 -26.22
N ALA A 174 -3.82 0.60 -26.32
CA ALA A 174 -3.91 1.43 -27.52
C ALA A 174 -2.58 2.17 -27.81
N ALA A 175 -1.94 2.74 -26.78
CA ALA A 175 -0.65 3.41 -26.90
C ALA A 175 0.46 2.43 -27.33
N VAL A 176 0.52 1.24 -26.74
CA VAL A 176 1.49 0.19 -27.09
C VAL A 176 1.27 -0.29 -28.51
N ALA A 177 0.03 -0.54 -28.95
CA ALA A 177 -0.29 -0.95 -30.32
C ALA A 177 0.14 0.10 -31.35
N LYS A 178 -0.05 1.39 -31.04
CA LYS A 178 0.41 2.50 -31.88
C LYS A 178 1.93 2.58 -31.99
N ALA A 179 2.63 2.26 -30.90
CA ALA A 179 4.10 2.23 -30.89
C ALA A 179 4.69 1.05 -31.66
N GLY A 180 3.89 0.01 -32.00
CA GLY A 180 4.33 -1.20 -32.69
C GLY A 180 4.83 -2.30 -31.75
N GLU A 181 5.51 -3.31 -32.28
CA GLU A 181 5.96 -4.46 -31.51
C GLU A 181 6.96 -4.08 -30.41
N LEU A 182 6.67 -4.52 -29.19
CA LEU A 182 7.51 -4.34 -27.99
C LEU A 182 7.63 -5.68 -27.24
N PRO A 183 8.41 -6.65 -27.77
CA PRO A 183 8.52 -8.01 -27.19
C PRO A 183 9.16 -8.02 -25.78
N MET A 184 9.78 -6.92 -25.37
CA MET A 184 10.34 -6.73 -24.04
C MET A 184 9.31 -6.25 -23.02
N LEU A 185 8.04 -6.07 -23.39
CA LEU A 185 7.03 -5.44 -22.55
C LEU A 185 5.82 -6.37 -22.35
N HIS A 186 5.60 -6.80 -21.10
CA HIS A 186 4.40 -7.51 -20.68
C HIS A 186 3.43 -6.51 -19.99
N VAL A 187 2.25 -6.29 -20.59
CA VAL A 187 1.22 -5.35 -20.06
C VAL A 187 0.00 -6.10 -19.57
N THR A 188 -0.39 -5.85 -18.33
CA THR A 188 -1.61 -6.42 -17.72
C THR A 188 -2.32 -5.41 -16.83
N ASP A 189 -3.63 -5.57 -16.67
CA ASP A 189 -4.43 -4.77 -15.74
C ASP A 189 -4.20 -5.16 -14.29
N PHE A 190 -3.99 -6.46 -14.04
CA PHE A 190 -3.81 -7.02 -12.70
C PHE A 190 -2.88 -8.23 -12.73
N ILE A 191 -2.00 -8.33 -11.73
CA ILE A 191 -1.14 -9.48 -11.50
C ILE A 191 -1.70 -10.28 -10.32
N SER A 192 -2.23 -11.46 -10.59
CA SER A 192 -2.74 -12.37 -9.57
C SER A 192 -1.62 -13.06 -8.80
N ASP A 193 -0.58 -13.48 -9.50
CA ASP A 193 0.62 -14.08 -8.92
C ASP A 193 1.74 -13.05 -8.73
N MET A 194 1.61 -12.28 -7.65
CA MET A 194 2.61 -11.29 -7.27
C MET A 194 3.95 -11.92 -6.86
N ALA A 195 3.94 -13.16 -6.39
CA ALA A 195 5.17 -13.83 -6.01
C ALA A 195 6.06 -14.10 -7.23
N SER A 196 5.50 -14.59 -8.34
CA SER A 196 6.21 -14.71 -9.61
C SER A 196 6.68 -13.35 -10.14
N ALA A 197 5.85 -12.30 -10.06
CA ALA A 197 6.25 -10.97 -10.52
C ALA A 197 7.43 -10.41 -9.72
N TYR A 198 7.44 -10.59 -8.40
CA TYR A 198 8.57 -10.20 -7.58
C TYR A 198 9.81 -11.07 -7.83
N SER A 199 9.66 -12.39 -8.04
CA SER A 199 10.78 -13.26 -8.37
C SER A 199 11.44 -12.87 -9.69
N ALA A 200 10.65 -12.50 -10.71
CA ALA A 200 11.14 -12.02 -11.99
C ALA A 200 11.86 -10.66 -11.92
N ALA A 201 11.45 -9.77 -11.00
CA ALA A 201 11.89 -8.38 -10.97
C ALA A 201 13.29 -8.18 -10.39
N ASP A 202 14.15 -7.45 -11.09
CA ASP A 202 15.43 -6.92 -10.61
C ASP A 202 15.24 -5.53 -9.95
N LEU A 203 14.25 -4.76 -10.41
CA LEU A 203 13.90 -3.44 -9.89
C LEU A 203 12.37 -3.28 -9.89
N VAL A 204 11.85 -2.60 -8.89
CA VAL A 204 10.41 -2.28 -8.83
C VAL A 204 10.21 -0.77 -8.90
N ILE A 205 9.26 -0.29 -9.69
CA ILE A 205 8.76 1.09 -9.67
C ILE A 205 7.31 1.05 -9.18
N SER A 206 7.00 1.74 -8.09
CA SER A 206 5.68 1.61 -7.46
C SER A 206 5.25 2.85 -6.68
N ARG A 207 3.94 2.92 -6.39
CA ARG A 207 3.41 3.77 -5.33
C ARG A 207 3.95 3.35 -3.95
N ALA A 208 4.04 4.29 -3.01
CA ALA A 208 4.56 4.06 -1.67
C ALA A 208 3.48 3.63 -0.65
N GLY A 209 2.64 2.67 -1.03
CA GLY A 209 1.65 2.07 -0.13
C GLY A 209 2.31 1.24 0.97
N ALA A 210 1.77 1.29 2.19
CA ALA A 210 2.37 0.62 3.36
C ALA A 210 2.55 -0.90 3.15
N GLY A 211 1.55 -1.59 2.58
CA GLY A 211 1.63 -3.02 2.28
C GLY A 211 2.71 -3.33 1.26
N SER A 212 2.74 -2.60 0.14
CA SER A 212 3.74 -2.80 -0.93
C SER A 212 5.17 -2.58 -0.43
N ILE A 213 5.40 -1.51 0.33
CA ILE A 213 6.72 -1.25 0.95
C ILE A 213 7.14 -2.42 1.83
N SER A 214 6.23 -2.96 2.65
CA SER A 214 6.54 -4.09 3.51
C SER A 214 6.89 -5.36 2.72
N GLU A 215 6.22 -5.59 1.58
CA GLU A 215 6.56 -6.67 0.65
C GLU A 215 7.95 -6.45 0.02
N PHE A 216 8.27 -5.22 -0.43
CA PHE A 216 9.59 -4.90 -1.01
C PHE A 216 10.71 -5.10 -0.01
N CYS A 217 10.54 -4.63 1.23
CA CYS A 217 11.53 -4.83 2.29
C CYS A 217 11.73 -6.31 2.62
N LEU A 218 10.63 -7.06 2.76
CA LEU A 218 10.68 -8.49 3.06
C LEU A 218 11.41 -9.29 1.98
N LEU A 219 11.15 -8.95 0.71
CA LEU A 219 11.73 -9.62 -0.46
C LEU A 219 13.07 -8.99 -0.90
N GLN A 220 13.58 -7.99 -0.17
CA GLN A 220 14.82 -7.28 -0.46
C GLN A 220 14.89 -6.73 -1.90
N LYS A 221 13.75 -6.21 -2.41
CA LYS A 221 13.68 -5.69 -3.77
C LYS A 221 14.17 -4.25 -3.84
N PRO A 222 15.11 -3.93 -4.74
CA PRO A 222 15.43 -2.55 -5.09
C PRO A 222 14.17 -1.85 -5.59
N VAL A 223 13.92 -0.62 -5.10
CA VAL A 223 12.66 0.07 -5.43
C VAL A 223 12.85 1.56 -5.69
N ILE A 224 12.16 2.05 -6.70
CA ILE A 224 11.92 3.48 -6.94
C ILE A 224 10.47 3.77 -6.54
N LEU A 225 10.29 4.62 -5.54
CA LEU A 225 8.99 4.98 -5.01
C LEU A 225 8.49 6.29 -5.62
N VAL A 226 7.27 6.26 -6.13
CA VAL A 226 6.54 7.43 -6.67
C VAL A 226 5.28 7.61 -5.82
N PRO A 227 5.33 8.32 -4.68
CA PRO A 227 4.20 8.47 -3.77
C PRO A 227 3.02 9.17 -4.43
N SER A 228 1.80 8.71 -4.14
CA SER A 228 0.58 9.38 -4.59
C SER A 228 0.35 10.66 -3.76
N PRO A 229 0.10 11.81 -4.39
CA PRO A 229 -0.26 13.03 -3.67
C PRO A 229 -1.70 13.02 -3.13
N ASN A 230 -2.54 12.10 -3.62
CA ASN A 230 -3.98 12.04 -3.32
C ASN A 230 -4.30 11.10 -2.16
N VAL A 231 -3.48 11.08 -1.12
CA VAL A 231 -3.69 10.26 0.07
C VAL A 231 -3.79 11.11 1.34
N ALA A 232 -4.56 10.62 2.33
CA ALA A 232 -4.72 11.34 3.58
C ALA A 232 -3.37 11.57 4.27
N GLU A 233 -3.16 12.78 4.81
CA GLU A 233 -1.99 13.17 5.60
C GLU A 233 -0.62 12.92 4.91
N ASP A 234 -0.61 12.79 3.58
CA ASP A 234 0.60 12.54 2.80
C ASP A 234 1.38 11.29 3.27
N HIS A 235 0.64 10.23 3.62
CA HIS A 235 1.22 8.99 4.14
C HIS A 235 2.26 8.37 3.20
N GLN A 236 2.01 8.39 1.88
CA GLN A 236 2.90 7.72 0.94
C GLN A 236 4.25 8.41 0.84
N THR A 237 4.31 9.74 0.84
CA THR A 237 5.58 10.46 0.89
C THR A 237 6.34 10.14 2.17
N LYS A 238 5.67 10.14 3.33
CA LYS A 238 6.30 9.82 4.61
C LYS A 238 6.82 8.39 4.66
N ASN A 239 6.06 7.43 4.11
CA ASN A 239 6.50 6.03 3.99
C ASN A 239 7.73 5.89 3.09
N ALA A 240 7.73 6.57 1.92
CA ALA A 240 8.89 6.56 1.02
C ALA A 240 10.14 7.14 1.70
N LEU A 241 10.01 8.30 2.33
CA LEU A 241 11.12 8.96 3.02
C LEU A 241 11.69 8.13 4.17
N ALA A 242 10.87 7.31 4.84
CA ALA A 242 11.35 6.39 5.88
C ALA A 242 12.37 5.36 5.34
N LEU A 243 12.28 4.97 4.07
CA LEU A 243 13.25 4.09 3.40
C LEU A 243 14.40 4.89 2.79
N VAL A 244 14.11 6.00 2.13
CA VAL A 244 15.11 6.87 1.47
C VAL A 244 16.13 7.39 2.47
N ASN A 245 15.70 7.81 3.65
CA ASN A 245 16.57 8.28 4.72
C ASN A 245 17.51 7.19 5.28
N LYS A 246 17.21 5.93 4.98
CA LYS A 246 18.05 4.75 5.31
C LYS A 246 18.81 4.22 4.08
N ASN A 247 18.82 4.96 2.97
CA ASN A 247 19.41 4.55 1.68
C ASN A 247 18.84 3.21 1.14
N ALA A 248 17.60 2.87 1.49
CA ALA A 248 16.94 1.61 1.13
C ALA A 248 15.97 1.74 -0.07
N ALA A 249 15.78 2.94 -0.61
CA ALA A 249 14.95 3.19 -1.77
C ALA A 249 15.35 4.49 -2.47
N LEU A 250 15.01 4.62 -3.75
CA LEU A 250 14.98 5.89 -4.46
C LEU A 250 13.55 6.48 -4.44
N TYR A 251 13.46 7.79 -4.61
CA TYR A 251 12.20 8.54 -4.56
C TYR A 251 12.11 9.53 -5.70
N ILE A 252 10.96 9.53 -6.36
CA ILE A 252 10.59 10.53 -7.38
C ILE A 252 9.26 11.15 -6.96
N LYS A 253 9.18 12.48 -6.96
CA LYS A 253 7.91 13.19 -6.73
C LYS A 253 6.94 12.90 -7.87
N ASP A 254 5.65 12.70 -7.56
CA ASP A 254 4.63 12.42 -8.58
C ASP A 254 4.60 13.47 -9.71
N ALA A 255 4.78 14.73 -9.38
CA ALA A 255 4.82 15.83 -10.37
C ALA A 255 6.11 15.89 -11.21
N ALA A 256 7.11 15.07 -10.90
CA ALA A 256 8.40 14.99 -11.61
C ALA A 256 8.64 13.64 -12.28
N ALA A 257 7.63 12.77 -12.22
CA ALA A 257 7.65 11.46 -12.85
C ALA A 257 7.09 11.53 -14.27
#